data_9e386ac492d7958cc759f82c3076d451
#
_entry.id   9e386ac492d7958cc759f82c3076d451
#
_cell.length_a   1.000
_cell.length_b   1.000
_cell.length_c   1.000
_cell.angle_alpha   90.00
_cell.angle_beta   90.00
_cell.angle_gamma   90.00
#
_symmetry.space_group_name_H-M   'P 1'
#
loop_
_entity.id
_entity.type
_entity.pdbx_description
1 polymer ?
#
loop_
_entity_poly.entity_id
_entity_poly.type
_entity_poly.pdbx_seq_one_letter_code
_entity_poly.pdbx_strand_id
1 'polypeptide(L)'
;MEVFKFFDAYSIRARLFPAIIAAAPALAALTLLISWKTFGLSNLISSIGVLVLLWAIADFARTRGRAIEGTLYAEHGGMPSITMFRRSDSTIDSGSKDRYRAFLAGKLGAAAPTAEEEAADQAAADSFYGQCGNWLRQNTRDTKKFSLLFGENIAYGFRRNLLGVKVPALVLNVLIVVICVLLLWRMSWNFNASMGSEVAVVLIVAVAHAAYMLLAVSRAAVWDASKAYGRELILSCESFLAQVGTPAAKPDETKPAAKRPAAKKPASKRSKAAKPPEEP
;
A
#
# COMPACT_ATOMS: atom_id res chain seq x y z
N MET A 1 -15.89 3.45 -11.79
CA MET A 1 -14.51 2.91 -11.90
C MET A 1 -13.61 3.16 -10.67
N GLU A 2 -13.99 4.02 -9.73
CA GLU A 2 -13.19 4.30 -8.51
C GLU A 2 -13.28 3.21 -7.44
N VAL A 3 -14.40 2.50 -7.33
CA VAL A 3 -14.62 1.42 -6.35
C VAL A 3 -13.62 0.27 -6.52
N PHE A 4 -13.22 -0.06 -7.75
CA PHE A 4 -12.24 -1.12 -8.02
C PHE A 4 -10.80 -0.76 -7.64
N LYS A 5 -10.44 0.52 -7.53
CA LYS A 5 -9.11 0.95 -7.03
C LYS A 5 -8.92 0.68 -5.53
N PHE A 6 -10.01 0.51 -4.79
CA PHE A 6 -9.94 0.15 -3.37
C PHE A 6 -9.46 -1.29 -3.15
N PHE A 7 -9.65 -2.17 -4.12
CA PHE A 7 -9.27 -3.58 -4.07
C PHE A 7 -7.89 -3.86 -4.68
N ASP A 8 -7.07 -2.84 -4.94
CA ASP A 8 -5.68 -3.07 -5.32
C ASP A 8 -4.87 -3.67 -4.14
N ALA A 9 -3.79 -4.37 -4.46
CA ALA A 9 -2.97 -5.07 -3.47
C ALA A 9 -2.41 -4.11 -2.40
N TYR A 10 -2.12 -2.86 -2.76
CA TYR A 10 -1.65 -1.84 -1.82
C TYR A 10 -2.77 -1.44 -0.85
N SER A 11 -3.95 -1.13 -1.36
CA SER A 11 -5.09 -0.69 -0.53
C SER A 11 -5.54 -1.79 0.44
N ILE A 12 -5.57 -3.05 0.00
CA ILE A 12 -5.89 -4.19 0.86
C ILE A 12 -4.83 -4.35 1.96
N ARG A 13 -3.56 -4.47 1.58
CA ARG A 13 -2.50 -4.83 2.54
C ARG A 13 -2.07 -3.66 3.42
N ALA A 14 -1.92 -2.45 2.84
CA ALA A 14 -1.41 -1.30 3.58
C ALA A 14 -2.50 -0.49 4.32
N ARG A 15 -3.79 -0.65 3.97
CA ARG A 15 -4.88 0.14 4.57
C ARG A 15 -5.92 -0.74 5.25
N LEU A 16 -6.49 -1.74 4.53
CA LEU A 16 -7.57 -2.55 5.06
C LEU A 16 -7.09 -3.49 6.17
N PHE A 17 -5.94 -4.16 6.01
CA PHE A 17 -5.42 -5.05 7.06
C PHE A 17 -5.14 -4.33 8.38
N PRO A 18 -4.49 -3.14 8.43
CA PRO A 18 -4.39 -2.36 9.66
C PRO A 18 -5.76 -2.07 10.30
N ALA A 19 -6.79 -1.76 9.50
CA ALA A 19 -8.13 -1.52 10.00
C ALA A 19 -8.77 -2.77 10.60
N ILE A 20 -8.64 -3.92 9.94
CA ILE A 20 -9.15 -5.21 10.45
C ILE A 20 -8.45 -5.58 11.75
N ILE A 21 -7.12 -5.45 11.82
CA ILE A 21 -6.36 -5.73 13.03
C ILE A 21 -6.79 -4.80 14.17
N ALA A 22 -6.90 -3.50 13.90
CA ALA A 22 -7.33 -2.51 14.90
C ALA A 22 -8.74 -2.79 15.45
N ALA A 23 -9.64 -3.30 14.60
CA ALA A 23 -11.03 -3.63 14.96
C ALA A 23 -11.22 -5.07 15.44
N ALA A 24 -10.19 -5.92 15.46
CA ALA A 24 -10.32 -7.36 15.69
C ALA A 24 -11.12 -7.74 16.95
N PRO A 25 -10.91 -7.14 18.14
CA PRO A 25 -11.73 -7.47 19.32
C PRO A 25 -13.19 -7.08 19.16
N ALA A 26 -13.46 -5.94 18.52
CA ALA A 26 -14.84 -5.50 18.25
C ALA A 26 -15.53 -6.38 17.20
N LEU A 27 -14.82 -6.80 16.17
CA LEU A 27 -15.34 -7.74 15.17
C LEU A 27 -15.64 -9.10 15.79
N ALA A 28 -14.78 -9.61 16.67
CA ALA A 28 -15.04 -10.84 17.42
C ALA A 28 -16.27 -10.71 18.31
N ALA A 29 -16.41 -9.60 19.05
CA ALA A 29 -17.59 -9.34 19.88
C ALA A 29 -18.88 -9.23 19.04
N LEU A 30 -18.83 -8.51 17.92
CA LEU A 30 -19.96 -8.38 17.01
C LEU A 30 -20.41 -9.72 16.42
N THR A 31 -19.48 -10.60 16.07
CA THR A 31 -19.82 -11.88 15.43
C THR A 31 -20.29 -12.94 16.41
N LEU A 32 -19.75 -12.95 17.63
CA LEU A 32 -20.02 -13.99 18.63
C LEU A 32 -21.14 -13.60 19.61
N LEU A 33 -21.18 -12.32 20.06
CA LEU A 33 -22.09 -11.92 21.13
C LEU A 33 -23.41 -11.32 20.63
N ILE A 34 -23.50 -10.91 19.36
CA ILE A 34 -24.70 -10.31 18.80
C ILE A 34 -25.45 -11.30 17.92
N SER A 35 -26.70 -11.60 18.30
CA SER A 35 -27.60 -12.39 17.47
C SER A 35 -28.26 -11.50 16.40
N TRP A 36 -27.69 -11.47 15.21
CA TRP A 36 -28.20 -10.70 14.07
C TRP A 36 -29.63 -11.09 13.64
N LYS A 37 -30.02 -12.34 13.92
CA LYS A 37 -31.42 -12.82 13.65
C LYS A 37 -32.46 -12.07 14.45
N THR A 38 -32.11 -11.64 15.65
CA THR A 38 -33.04 -10.94 16.57
C THR A 38 -33.38 -9.53 16.07
N PHE A 39 -32.50 -8.92 15.28
CA PHE A 39 -32.69 -7.56 14.72
C PHE A 39 -33.48 -7.54 13.41
N GLY A 40 -33.87 -8.70 12.84
CA GLY A 40 -34.55 -8.76 11.53
C GLY A 40 -33.77 -8.19 10.35
N LEU A 41 -32.47 -7.89 10.53
CA LEU A 41 -31.60 -7.39 9.47
C LEU A 41 -31.19 -8.54 8.57
N SER A 42 -31.29 -8.34 7.26
CA SER A 42 -30.74 -9.30 6.31
C SER A 42 -29.21 -9.37 6.46
N ASN A 43 -28.63 -10.56 6.28
CA ASN A 43 -27.18 -10.75 6.32
C ASN A 43 -26.44 -9.82 5.33
N LEU A 44 -27.10 -9.44 4.24
CA LEU A 44 -26.56 -8.51 3.23
C LEU A 44 -26.39 -7.10 3.81
N ILE A 45 -27.41 -6.55 4.49
CA ILE A 45 -27.36 -5.20 5.09
C ILE A 45 -26.28 -5.14 6.17
N SER A 46 -26.19 -6.18 7.03
CA SER A 46 -25.17 -6.27 8.06
C SER A 46 -23.76 -6.33 7.46
N SER A 47 -23.56 -7.10 6.39
CA SER A 47 -22.27 -7.22 5.69
C SER A 47 -21.84 -5.89 5.05
N ILE A 48 -22.78 -5.17 4.42
CA ILE A 48 -22.51 -3.85 3.84
C ILE A 48 -22.11 -2.87 4.95
N GLY A 49 -22.82 -2.86 6.08
CA GLY A 49 -22.50 -2.01 7.23
C GLY A 49 -21.08 -2.24 7.75
N VAL A 50 -20.66 -3.50 7.91
CA VAL A 50 -19.30 -3.87 8.32
C VAL A 50 -18.26 -3.41 7.29
N LEU A 51 -18.51 -3.58 6.00
CA LEU A 51 -17.59 -3.13 4.95
C LEU A 51 -17.42 -1.60 4.94
N VAL A 52 -18.50 -0.84 5.10
CA VAL A 52 -18.45 0.63 5.20
C VAL A 52 -17.67 1.05 6.44
N LEU A 53 -17.88 0.39 7.58
CA LEU A 53 -17.13 0.67 8.81
C LEU A 53 -15.62 0.37 8.64
N LEU A 54 -15.28 -0.77 8.06
CA LEU A 54 -13.88 -1.12 7.80
C LEU A 54 -13.22 -0.13 6.83
N TRP A 55 -13.96 0.34 5.82
CA TRP A 55 -13.46 1.39 4.93
C TRP A 55 -13.18 2.70 5.69
N ALA A 56 -14.10 3.13 6.54
CA ALA A 56 -13.94 4.33 7.35
C ALA A 56 -12.73 4.22 8.31
N ILE A 57 -12.57 3.06 8.96
CA ILE A 57 -11.40 2.79 9.83
C ILE A 57 -10.09 2.78 9.00
N ALA A 58 -10.12 2.23 7.78
CA ALA A 58 -8.95 2.21 6.89
C ALA A 58 -8.53 3.63 6.45
N ASP A 59 -9.49 4.51 6.16
CA ASP A 59 -9.22 5.92 5.82
C ASP A 59 -8.72 6.69 7.05
N PHE A 60 -9.33 6.48 8.21
CA PHE A 60 -8.86 7.04 9.48
C PHE A 60 -7.43 6.57 9.81
N ALA A 61 -7.13 5.29 9.66
CA ALA A 61 -5.79 4.72 9.87
C ALA A 61 -4.75 5.38 8.96
N ARG A 62 -5.09 5.57 7.68
CA ARG A 62 -4.24 6.27 6.71
C ARG A 62 -3.96 7.72 7.12
N THR A 63 -5.00 8.44 7.52
CA THR A 63 -4.89 9.85 7.91
C THR A 63 -4.02 9.99 9.17
N ARG A 64 -4.27 9.19 10.20
CA ARG A 64 -3.48 9.17 11.43
C ARG A 64 -2.04 8.72 11.17
N GLY A 65 -1.85 7.70 10.32
CA GLY A 65 -0.52 7.23 9.94
C GLY A 65 0.30 8.31 9.25
N ARG A 66 -0.29 9.08 8.33
CA ARG A 66 0.39 10.20 7.67
C ARG A 66 0.77 11.32 8.64
N ALA A 67 -0.04 11.59 9.64
CA ALA A 67 0.28 12.61 10.64
C ALA A 67 1.56 12.29 11.44
N ILE A 68 1.92 10.99 11.55
CA ILE A 68 3.14 10.55 12.25
C ILE A 68 4.40 10.79 11.41
N GLU A 69 4.30 10.81 10.07
CA GLU A 69 5.47 10.90 9.18
C GLU A 69 6.31 12.16 9.46
N GLY A 70 5.67 13.30 9.59
CA GLY A 70 6.37 14.58 9.80
C GLY A 70 7.25 14.57 11.06
N THR A 71 6.72 14.10 12.19
CA THR A 71 7.48 14.00 13.45
C THR A 71 8.54 12.93 13.38
N LEU A 72 8.25 11.78 12.77
CA LEU A 72 9.20 10.67 12.63
C LEU A 72 10.41 11.08 11.78
N TYR A 73 10.18 11.78 10.67
CA TYR A 73 11.27 12.26 9.82
C TYR A 73 12.08 13.39 10.47
N ALA A 74 11.43 14.30 11.19
CA ALA A 74 12.13 15.35 11.92
C ALA A 74 13.07 14.78 13.00
N GLU A 75 12.63 13.76 13.73
CA GLU A 75 13.44 13.07 14.75
C GLU A 75 14.69 12.40 14.18
N HIS A 76 14.66 11.98 12.91
CA HIS A 76 15.74 11.23 12.27
C HIS A 76 16.48 12.05 11.19
N GLY A 77 16.32 13.37 11.17
CA GLY A 77 17.04 14.26 10.26
C GLY A 77 16.58 14.23 8.80
N GLY A 78 15.39 13.67 8.51
CA GLY A 78 14.79 13.70 7.20
C GLY A 78 14.19 12.34 6.74
N MET A 79 13.55 12.37 5.57
CA MET A 79 13.01 11.16 4.94
C MET A 79 14.15 10.26 4.45
N PRO A 80 14.13 8.92 4.70
CA PRO A 80 15.21 8.01 4.31
C PRO A 80 15.59 8.07 2.83
N SER A 81 14.62 8.23 1.92
CA SER A 81 14.90 8.38 0.48
C SER A 81 15.60 9.70 0.11
N ILE A 82 15.80 10.61 1.05
CA ILE A 82 16.60 11.84 0.92
C ILE A 82 17.92 11.64 1.65
N THR A 83 17.87 11.28 2.94
CA THR A 83 19.07 11.19 3.78
C THR A 83 20.07 10.16 3.29
N MET A 84 19.61 9.05 2.72
CA MET A 84 20.49 8.02 2.13
C MET A 84 21.22 8.47 0.85
N PHE A 85 20.79 9.55 0.19
CA PHE A 85 21.56 10.16 -0.88
C PHE A 85 22.70 11.03 -0.38
N ARG A 86 22.65 11.51 0.87
CA ARG A 86 23.72 12.34 1.44
C ARG A 86 25.06 11.58 1.39
N ARG A 87 26.16 12.33 1.24
CA ARG A 87 27.50 11.73 1.21
C ARG A 87 27.88 11.13 2.57
N SER A 88 27.39 11.73 3.66
CA SER A 88 27.60 11.27 5.03
C SER A 88 26.93 9.95 5.38
N ASP A 89 25.89 9.54 4.65
CA ASP A 89 25.20 8.27 4.86
C ASP A 89 26.03 7.12 4.24
N SER A 90 26.12 5.98 4.92
CA SER A 90 26.88 4.79 4.48
C SER A 90 25.99 3.59 4.12
N THR A 91 24.66 3.75 4.09
CA THR A 91 23.70 2.67 3.81
C THR A 91 23.87 2.09 2.40
N ILE A 92 24.25 2.95 1.43
CA ILE A 92 24.55 2.60 0.05
C ILE A 92 26.01 3.04 -0.20
N ASP A 93 26.78 2.24 -0.92
CA ASP A 93 28.17 2.56 -1.21
C ASP A 93 28.31 3.89 -1.98
N SER A 94 29.40 4.60 -1.76
CA SER A 94 29.61 5.95 -2.30
C SER A 94 29.66 5.96 -3.83
N GLY A 95 30.31 4.95 -4.44
CA GLY A 95 30.43 4.87 -5.89
C GLY A 95 29.08 4.66 -6.57
N SER A 96 28.21 3.82 -6.01
CA SER A 96 26.82 3.66 -6.49
C SER A 96 26.03 4.96 -6.33
N LYS A 97 26.14 5.63 -5.20
CA LYS A 97 25.46 6.92 -4.98
C LYS A 97 25.92 7.99 -5.97
N ASP A 98 27.21 8.05 -6.28
CA ASP A 98 27.73 9.01 -7.26
C ASP A 98 27.15 8.74 -8.66
N ARG A 99 27.09 7.47 -9.08
CA ARG A 99 26.47 7.07 -10.35
C ARG A 99 24.97 7.42 -10.37
N TYR A 100 24.26 7.20 -9.27
CA TYR A 100 22.81 7.51 -9.19
C TYR A 100 22.57 9.01 -9.21
N ARG A 101 23.36 9.80 -8.48
CA ARG A 101 23.28 11.27 -8.51
C ARG A 101 23.53 11.82 -9.93
N ALA A 102 24.58 11.34 -10.60
CA ALA A 102 24.87 11.75 -11.98
C ALA A 102 23.73 11.38 -12.95
N PHE A 103 23.21 10.17 -12.87
CA PHE A 103 22.08 9.71 -13.67
C PHE A 103 20.83 10.57 -13.45
N LEU A 104 20.46 10.81 -12.19
CA LEU A 104 19.27 11.57 -11.82
C LEU A 104 19.43 13.06 -12.15
N ALA A 105 20.62 13.63 -12.01
CA ALA A 105 20.93 14.98 -12.45
C ALA A 105 20.63 15.16 -13.94
N GLY A 106 21.07 14.22 -14.78
CA GLY A 106 20.75 14.21 -16.21
C GLY A 106 19.25 14.07 -16.49
N LYS A 107 18.49 13.31 -15.68
CA LYS A 107 17.03 13.17 -15.82
C LYS A 107 16.25 14.40 -15.37
N LEU A 108 16.78 15.14 -14.41
CA LEU A 108 16.16 16.36 -13.87
C LEU A 108 16.59 17.62 -14.66
N GLY A 109 17.63 17.53 -15.50
CA GLY A 109 18.20 18.70 -16.15
C GLY A 109 18.86 19.68 -15.18
N ALA A 110 19.37 19.19 -14.04
CA ALA A 110 19.97 19.96 -12.96
C ALA A 110 21.33 19.38 -12.58
N ALA A 111 22.23 20.20 -12.04
CA ALA A 111 23.52 19.72 -11.52
C ALA A 111 23.31 19.00 -10.18
N ALA A 112 23.98 17.87 -9.98
CA ALA A 112 24.06 17.25 -8.67
C ALA A 112 24.97 18.08 -7.76
N PRO A 113 24.63 18.28 -6.47
CA PRO A 113 25.48 19.04 -5.55
C PRO A 113 26.84 18.36 -5.39
N THR A 114 27.92 19.16 -5.39
CA THR A 114 29.27 18.69 -5.05
C THR A 114 29.37 18.38 -3.56
N ALA A 115 30.50 17.86 -3.11
CA ALA A 115 30.73 17.61 -1.69
C ALA A 115 30.80 18.92 -0.88
N GLU A 116 31.42 19.93 -1.49
CA GLU A 116 31.56 21.26 -0.91
C GLU A 116 30.23 22.00 -0.81
N GLU A 117 29.41 21.92 -1.86
CA GLU A 117 28.06 22.50 -1.86
C GLU A 117 27.13 21.82 -0.86
N GLU A 118 27.17 20.47 -0.76
CA GLU A 118 26.41 19.72 0.23
C GLU A 118 26.83 20.07 1.66
N ALA A 119 28.14 20.25 1.90
CA ALA A 119 28.66 20.65 3.21
C ALA A 119 28.32 22.11 3.56
N ALA A 120 28.26 23.00 2.57
CA ALA A 120 27.93 24.41 2.76
C ALA A 120 26.42 24.63 2.97
N ASP A 121 25.57 23.91 2.23
CA ASP A 121 24.11 24.02 2.31
C ASP A 121 23.43 22.64 2.15
N GLN A 122 23.29 21.93 3.28
CA GLN A 122 22.62 20.64 3.35
C GLN A 122 21.14 20.73 2.92
N ALA A 123 20.47 21.85 3.14
CA ALA A 123 19.04 21.99 2.82
C ALA A 123 18.83 22.10 1.30
N ALA A 124 19.71 22.81 0.61
CA ALA A 124 19.71 22.87 -0.86
C ALA A 124 20.02 21.49 -1.48
N ALA A 125 21.01 20.76 -0.93
CA ALA A 125 21.30 19.40 -1.35
C ALA A 125 20.13 18.45 -1.11
N ASP A 126 19.48 18.51 0.04
CA ASP A 126 18.27 17.70 0.35
C ASP A 126 17.09 18.02 -0.58
N SER A 127 16.96 19.28 -1.02
CA SER A 127 15.95 19.65 -2.02
C SER A 127 16.20 18.94 -3.34
N PHE A 128 17.45 18.89 -3.82
CA PHE A 128 17.83 18.10 -5.00
C PHE A 128 17.54 16.61 -4.80
N TYR A 129 17.95 16.02 -3.66
CA TYR A 129 17.66 14.61 -3.35
C TYR A 129 16.16 14.32 -3.23
N GLY A 130 15.37 15.27 -2.77
CA GLY A 130 13.91 15.22 -2.78
C GLY A 130 13.34 15.12 -4.20
N GLN A 131 13.87 15.91 -5.15
CA GLN A 131 13.51 15.84 -6.56
C GLN A 131 13.91 14.50 -7.18
N CYS A 132 15.09 13.96 -6.86
CA CYS A 132 15.53 12.62 -7.25
C CYS A 132 14.51 11.55 -6.78
N GLY A 133 14.13 11.56 -5.50
CA GLY A 133 13.14 10.66 -4.94
C GLY A 133 11.77 10.80 -5.58
N ASN A 134 11.35 12.02 -5.94
CA ASN A 134 10.10 12.26 -6.66
C ASN A 134 10.14 11.68 -8.07
N TRP A 135 11.23 11.88 -8.80
CA TRP A 135 11.42 11.31 -10.13
C TRP A 135 11.36 9.77 -10.07
N LEU A 136 12.06 9.16 -9.12
CA LEU A 136 12.03 7.70 -8.93
C LEU A 136 10.62 7.20 -8.65
N ARG A 137 9.90 7.80 -7.70
CA ARG A 137 8.50 7.42 -7.40
C ARG A 137 7.56 7.51 -8.59
N GLN A 138 7.78 8.48 -9.49
CA GLN A 138 6.97 8.59 -10.71
C GLN A 138 7.30 7.53 -11.75
N ASN A 139 8.56 7.13 -11.85
CA ASN A 139 9.05 6.20 -12.89
C ASN A 139 9.08 4.73 -12.44
N THR A 140 8.80 4.44 -11.16
CA THR A 140 8.74 3.06 -10.61
C THR A 140 7.32 2.57 -10.34
N ARG A 141 6.32 3.07 -11.07
CA ARG A 141 4.90 2.70 -10.88
C ARG A 141 4.54 1.31 -11.40
N ASP A 142 5.35 0.73 -12.26
CA ASP A 142 5.17 -0.66 -12.71
C ASP A 142 5.48 -1.62 -11.57
N THR A 143 4.44 -2.09 -10.89
CA THR A 143 4.53 -2.97 -9.72
C THR A 143 5.04 -4.38 -10.05
N LYS A 144 5.00 -4.80 -11.32
CA LYS A 144 5.57 -6.08 -11.75
C LYS A 144 7.07 -5.97 -11.92
N LYS A 145 7.53 -4.90 -12.60
CA LYS A 145 8.96 -4.63 -12.80
C LYS A 145 9.66 -4.29 -11.48
N PHE A 146 9.04 -3.51 -10.62
CA PHE A 146 9.57 -3.06 -9.32
C PHE A 146 8.87 -3.75 -8.15
N SER A 147 8.71 -5.07 -8.23
CA SER A 147 7.92 -5.85 -7.26
C SER A 147 8.47 -5.79 -5.84
N LEU A 148 9.81 -5.78 -5.68
CA LEU A 148 10.47 -5.65 -4.38
C LEU A 148 10.17 -4.27 -3.76
N LEU A 149 10.40 -3.19 -4.51
CA LEU A 149 10.06 -1.83 -4.08
C LEU A 149 8.58 -1.69 -3.72
N PHE A 150 7.70 -2.31 -4.49
CA PHE A 150 6.26 -2.32 -4.21
C PHE A 150 5.95 -3.05 -2.91
N GLY A 151 6.62 -4.18 -2.63
CA GLY A 151 6.54 -4.91 -1.37
C GLY A 151 6.94 -4.04 -0.17
N GLU A 152 8.08 -3.34 -0.25
CA GLU A 152 8.55 -2.45 0.79
C GLU A 152 7.62 -1.24 1.01
N ASN A 153 7.05 -0.69 -0.05
CA ASN A 153 6.03 0.36 0.05
C ASN A 153 4.77 -0.11 0.80
N ILE A 154 4.32 -1.35 0.53
CA ILE A 154 3.22 -1.98 1.28
C ILE A 154 3.59 -2.16 2.75
N ALA A 155 4.76 -2.71 3.04
CA ALA A 155 5.22 -2.96 4.41
C ALA A 155 5.32 -1.65 5.22
N TYR A 156 5.87 -0.61 4.62
CA TYR A 156 5.92 0.72 5.22
C TYR A 156 4.52 1.29 5.48
N GLY A 157 3.65 1.26 4.45
CA GLY A 157 2.27 1.75 4.56
C GLY A 157 1.47 1.01 5.64
N PHE A 158 1.60 -0.31 5.73
CA PHE A 158 0.98 -1.15 6.76
C PHE A 158 1.40 -0.74 8.17
N ARG A 159 2.71 -0.70 8.45
CA ARG A 159 3.24 -0.40 9.79
C ARG A 159 2.89 1.02 10.23
N ARG A 160 3.01 1.99 9.32
CA ARG A 160 2.66 3.39 9.56
C ARG A 160 1.18 3.55 9.90
N ASN A 161 0.28 2.97 9.11
CA ASN A 161 -1.16 3.08 9.30
C ASN A 161 -1.60 2.35 10.59
N LEU A 162 -1.00 1.20 10.89
CA LEU A 162 -1.28 0.46 12.11
C LEU A 162 -0.82 1.23 13.36
N LEU A 163 0.37 1.86 13.32
CA LEU A 163 0.82 2.74 14.41
C LEU A 163 -0.13 3.93 14.58
N GLY A 164 -0.66 4.49 13.50
CA GLY A 164 -1.62 5.59 13.54
C GLY A 164 -2.89 5.28 14.31
N VAL A 165 -3.33 4.03 14.31
CA VAL A 165 -4.54 3.57 15.03
C VAL A 165 -4.24 2.83 16.32
N LYS A 166 -2.97 2.70 16.74
CA LYS A 166 -2.59 1.96 17.96
C LYS A 166 -3.38 2.40 19.19
N VAL A 167 -3.41 3.71 19.47
CA VAL A 167 -4.10 4.23 20.66
C VAL A 167 -5.62 4.00 20.59
N PRO A 168 -6.34 4.44 19.55
CA PRO A 168 -7.78 4.19 19.49
C PRO A 168 -8.13 2.69 19.45
N ALA A 169 -7.30 1.84 18.84
CA ALA A 169 -7.51 0.39 18.86
C ALA A 169 -7.36 -0.22 20.27
N LEU A 170 -6.38 0.24 21.04
CA LEU A 170 -6.22 -0.19 22.44
C LEU A 170 -7.37 0.32 23.33
N VAL A 171 -7.83 1.55 23.13
CA VAL A 171 -9.00 2.07 23.83
C VAL A 171 -10.24 1.24 23.53
N LEU A 172 -10.50 0.94 22.25
CA LEU A 172 -11.60 0.06 21.84
C LEU A 172 -11.47 -1.33 22.47
N ASN A 173 -10.25 -1.89 22.48
CA ASN A 173 -9.97 -3.17 23.11
C ASN A 173 -10.34 -3.17 24.62
N VAL A 174 -9.92 -2.14 25.36
CA VAL A 174 -10.27 -2.00 26.78
C VAL A 174 -11.78 -1.93 26.99
N LEU A 175 -12.49 -1.18 26.15
CA LEU A 175 -13.97 -1.10 26.22
C LEU A 175 -14.60 -2.49 26.00
N ILE A 176 -14.13 -3.26 25.02
CA ILE A 176 -14.62 -4.62 24.77
C ILE A 176 -14.33 -5.53 25.96
N VAL A 177 -13.12 -5.47 26.55
CA VAL A 177 -12.77 -6.25 27.73
C VAL A 177 -13.69 -5.91 28.91
N VAL A 178 -13.96 -4.62 29.17
CA VAL A 178 -14.88 -4.19 30.23
C VAL A 178 -16.29 -4.75 30.00
N ILE A 179 -16.81 -4.67 28.77
CA ILE A 179 -18.12 -5.26 28.43
C ILE A 179 -18.14 -6.75 28.69
N CYS A 180 -17.10 -7.47 28.24
CA CYS A 180 -16.98 -8.93 28.45
C CYS A 180 -16.95 -9.30 29.95
N VAL A 181 -16.18 -8.56 30.74
CA VAL A 181 -16.10 -8.78 32.21
C VAL A 181 -17.45 -8.53 32.87
N LEU A 182 -18.18 -7.45 32.50
CA LEU A 182 -19.51 -7.19 33.03
C LEU A 182 -20.53 -8.28 32.64
N LEU A 183 -20.47 -8.81 31.43
CA LEU A 183 -21.31 -9.93 30.98
C LEU A 183 -21.01 -11.19 31.80
N LEU A 184 -19.74 -11.55 31.98
CA LEU A 184 -19.35 -12.71 32.81
C LEU A 184 -19.80 -12.53 34.27
N TRP A 185 -19.65 -11.34 34.83
CA TRP A 185 -20.11 -11.03 36.19
C TRP A 185 -21.63 -11.26 36.34
N ARG A 186 -22.42 -10.76 35.39
CA ARG A 186 -23.89 -10.99 35.37
C ARG A 186 -24.24 -12.46 35.23
N MET A 187 -23.43 -13.27 34.61
CA MET A 187 -23.60 -14.72 34.42
C MET A 187 -22.94 -15.56 35.54
N SER A 188 -22.55 -14.93 36.65
CA SER A 188 -21.85 -15.59 37.78
C SER A 188 -20.61 -16.41 37.31
N TRP A 189 -19.89 -15.91 36.30
CA TRP A 189 -18.68 -16.54 35.72
C TRP A 189 -18.91 -17.94 35.14
N ASN A 190 -20.11 -18.22 34.63
CA ASN A 190 -20.45 -19.51 34.06
C ASN A 190 -19.92 -19.63 32.62
N PHE A 191 -18.71 -20.18 32.47
CA PHE A 191 -18.08 -20.44 31.17
C PHE A 191 -18.65 -21.64 30.42
N ASN A 192 -19.46 -22.49 31.04
CA ASN A 192 -20.09 -23.65 30.41
C ASN A 192 -21.36 -23.25 29.63
N ALA A 193 -21.93 -22.09 29.90
CA ALA A 193 -23.01 -21.56 29.10
C ALA A 193 -22.48 -21.08 27.72
N SER A 194 -23.28 -21.22 26.67
CA SER A 194 -22.90 -20.82 25.30
C SER A 194 -22.32 -19.40 25.25
N MET A 195 -23.02 -18.42 25.83
CA MET A 195 -22.54 -17.05 25.89
C MET A 195 -21.26 -16.90 26.71
N GLY A 196 -21.05 -17.67 27.76
CA GLY A 196 -19.83 -17.64 28.56
C GLY A 196 -18.60 -18.09 27.78
N SER A 197 -18.75 -19.15 26.98
CA SER A 197 -17.68 -19.62 26.09
C SER A 197 -17.38 -18.62 24.97
N GLU A 198 -18.39 -17.99 24.39
CA GLU A 198 -18.24 -16.95 23.37
C GLU A 198 -17.49 -15.72 23.93
N VAL A 199 -17.86 -15.25 25.13
CA VAL A 199 -17.16 -14.17 25.83
C VAL A 199 -15.70 -14.53 26.09
N ALA A 200 -15.40 -15.79 26.50
CA ALA A 200 -14.03 -16.24 26.70
C ALA A 200 -13.19 -16.17 25.42
N VAL A 201 -13.76 -16.54 24.27
CA VAL A 201 -13.08 -16.40 22.96
C VAL A 201 -12.79 -14.94 22.65
N VAL A 202 -13.76 -14.01 22.86
CA VAL A 202 -13.54 -12.58 22.66
C VAL A 202 -12.40 -12.07 23.56
N LEU A 203 -12.33 -12.48 24.82
CA LEU A 203 -11.25 -12.10 25.73
C LEU A 203 -9.88 -12.61 25.27
N ILE A 204 -9.79 -13.85 24.76
CA ILE A 204 -8.55 -14.39 24.19
C ILE A 204 -8.09 -13.54 23.00
N VAL A 205 -9.02 -13.19 22.09
CA VAL A 205 -8.72 -12.29 20.95
C VAL A 205 -8.27 -10.92 21.44
N ALA A 206 -8.91 -10.38 22.47
CA ALA A 206 -8.56 -9.08 23.05
C ALA A 206 -7.16 -9.07 23.66
N VAL A 207 -6.78 -10.15 24.40
CA VAL A 207 -5.45 -10.29 24.96
C VAL A 207 -4.37 -10.42 23.87
N ALA A 208 -4.60 -11.28 22.88
CA ALA A 208 -3.67 -11.45 21.76
C ALA A 208 -3.50 -10.14 20.96
N HIS A 209 -4.60 -9.41 20.72
CA HIS A 209 -4.58 -8.10 20.05
C HIS A 209 -3.80 -7.06 20.88
N ALA A 210 -4.05 -6.97 22.20
CA ALA A 210 -3.33 -6.04 23.07
C ALA A 210 -1.82 -6.34 23.07
N ALA A 211 -1.44 -7.63 23.22
CA ALA A 211 -0.05 -8.06 23.14
C ALA A 211 0.61 -7.67 21.81
N TYR A 212 -0.04 -7.93 20.69
CA TYR A 212 0.47 -7.55 19.37
C TYR A 212 0.64 -6.02 19.25
N MET A 213 -0.39 -5.24 19.63
CA MET A 213 -0.36 -3.77 19.55
C MET A 213 0.72 -3.17 20.45
N LEU A 214 0.95 -3.73 21.64
CA LEU A 214 1.94 -3.21 22.59
C LEU A 214 3.36 -3.57 22.20
N LEU A 215 3.60 -4.81 21.77
CA LEU A 215 4.94 -5.37 21.56
C LEU A 215 5.46 -5.16 20.13
N ALA A 216 4.60 -5.34 19.10
CA ALA A 216 5.03 -5.31 17.72
C ALA A 216 4.84 -3.95 17.03
N VAL A 217 3.83 -3.16 17.44
CA VAL A 217 3.52 -1.87 16.79
C VAL A 217 4.30 -0.76 17.47
N SER A 218 5.36 -0.29 16.82
CA SER A 218 6.28 0.72 17.38
C SER A 218 6.75 1.73 16.33
N ARG A 219 7.23 2.90 16.79
CA ARG A 219 7.86 3.92 15.92
C ARG A 219 9.12 3.38 15.25
N ALA A 220 9.91 2.57 15.96
CA ALA A 220 11.11 1.92 15.42
C ALA A 220 10.76 1.01 14.23
N ALA A 221 9.71 0.19 14.36
CA ALA A 221 9.27 -0.69 13.28
C ALA A 221 8.82 0.09 12.02
N VAL A 222 8.18 1.26 12.20
CA VAL A 222 7.81 2.16 11.09
C VAL A 222 9.06 2.77 10.45
N TRP A 223 10.02 3.20 11.28
CA TRP A 223 11.28 3.76 10.81
C TRP A 223 12.08 2.76 9.98
N ASP A 224 12.23 1.53 10.48
CA ASP A 224 12.94 0.46 9.76
C ASP A 224 12.28 0.14 8.41
N ALA A 225 10.96 0.08 8.34
CA ALA A 225 10.26 -0.10 7.08
C ALA A 225 10.40 1.11 6.13
N SER A 226 10.46 2.33 6.68
CA SER A 226 10.72 3.54 5.89
C SER A 226 12.14 3.52 5.29
N LYS A 227 13.14 3.05 6.06
CA LYS A 227 14.52 2.85 5.56
C LYS A 227 14.57 1.81 4.46
N ALA A 228 13.93 0.66 4.64
CA ALA A 228 13.87 -0.40 3.63
C ALA A 228 13.25 0.12 2.33
N TYR A 229 12.11 0.78 2.41
CA TYR A 229 11.48 1.41 1.25
C TYR A 229 12.36 2.48 0.60
N GLY A 230 12.99 3.37 1.38
CA GLY A 230 13.88 4.42 0.88
C GLY A 230 15.08 3.85 0.15
N ARG A 231 15.70 2.80 0.71
CA ARG A 231 16.82 2.08 0.11
C ARG A 231 16.43 1.44 -1.23
N GLU A 232 15.33 0.68 -1.27
CA GLU A 232 14.87 0.04 -2.51
C GLU A 232 14.48 1.06 -3.59
N LEU A 233 13.91 2.21 -3.18
CA LEU A 233 13.61 3.29 -4.11
C LEU A 233 14.88 3.83 -4.78
N ILE A 234 15.96 4.03 -4.03
CA ILE A 234 17.23 4.52 -4.56
C ILE A 234 17.89 3.43 -5.44
N LEU A 235 17.91 2.17 -4.99
CA LEU A 235 18.48 1.05 -5.74
C LEU A 235 17.73 0.79 -7.07
N SER A 236 16.49 1.23 -7.22
CA SER A 236 15.77 1.15 -8.50
C SER A 236 16.48 1.89 -9.64
N CYS A 237 17.42 2.81 -9.34
CA CYS A 237 18.31 3.44 -10.32
C CYS A 237 19.08 2.42 -11.17
N GLU A 238 19.49 1.26 -10.61
CA GLU A 238 20.20 0.22 -11.37
C GLU A 238 19.37 -0.29 -12.54
N SER A 239 18.05 -0.44 -12.34
CA SER A 239 17.16 -0.89 -13.43
C SER A 239 17.08 0.11 -14.58
N PHE A 240 17.30 1.39 -14.33
CA PHE A 240 17.33 2.41 -15.38
C PHE A 240 18.71 2.52 -16.03
N LEU A 241 19.79 2.42 -15.25
CA LEU A 241 21.15 2.44 -15.74
C LEU A 241 21.43 1.24 -16.66
N ALA A 242 20.94 0.04 -16.30
CA ALA A 242 21.08 -1.15 -17.15
C ALA A 242 20.40 -0.98 -18.53
N GLN A 243 19.30 -0.22 -18.61
CA GLN A 243 18.62 0.07 -19.89
C GLN A 243 19.38 1.05 -20.76
N VAL A 244 20.13 1.98 -20.17
CA VAL A 244 20.97 2.95 -20.91
C VAL A 244 22.24 2.26 -21.44
N GLY A 245 22.78 1.29 -20.70
CA GLY A 245 23.99 0.55 -21.07
C GLY A 245 23.78 -0.57 -22.09
N THR A 246 22.54 -0.97 -22.38
CA THR A 246 22.24 -1.96 -23.42
C THR A 246 22.05 -1.23 -24.75
N PRO A 247 22.96 -1.36 -25.74
CA PRO A 247 22.72 -0.81 -27.09
C PRO A 247 21.40 -1.38 -27.58
N ALA A 248 20.52 -0.52 -28.10
CA ALA A 248 19.28 -0.98 -28.73
C ALA A 248 19.64 -2.10 -29.72
N ALA A 249 19.13 -3.31 -29.49
CA ALA A 249 19.28 -4.38 -30.45
C ALA A 249 18.79 -3.84 -31.80
N LYS A 250 19.71 -3.76 -32.79
CA LYS A 250 19.36 -3.38 -34.14
C LYS A 250 18.19 -4.29 -34.55
N PRO A 251 17.15 -3.75 -35.20
CA PRO A 251 16.10 -4.59 -35.77
C PRO A 251 16.80 -5.63 -36.66
N ASP A 252 16.49 -6.89 -36.45
CA ASP A 252 17.00 -8.00 -37.25
C ASP A 252 16.48 -7.86 -38.69
N GLU A 253 17.31 -7.27 -39.57
CA GLU A 253 17.00 -7.04 -40.98
C GLU A 253 17.00 -8.37 -41.80
N THR A 254 17.14 -9.52 -41.15
CA THR A 254 17.24 -10.83 -41.80
C THR A 254 15.95 -11.67 -41.75
N LYS A 255 14.77 -11.06 -41.57
CA LYS A 255 13.53 -11.78 -41.86
C LYS A 255 13.03 -11.45 -43.27
N PRO A 256 13.11 -12.38 -44.23
CA PRO A 256 12.50 -12.18 -45.57
C PRO A 256 11.00 -11.93 -45.42
N ALA A 257 10.52 -10.86 -46.04
CA ALA A 257 9.11 -10.50 -46.05
C ALA A 257 8.25 -11.71 -46.48
N ALA A 258 7.46 -12.24 -45.57
CA ALA A 258 6.46 -13.26 -45.89
C ALA A 258 5.46 -12.68 -46.91
N LYS A 259 5.40 -13.27 -48.11
CA LYS A 259 4.48 -12.92 -49.18
C LYS A 259 3.05 -12.91 -48.64
N ARG A 260 2.40 -11.75 -48.66
CA ARG A 260 0.96 -11.63 -48.39
C ARG A 260 0.19 -12.48 -49.41
N PRO A 261 -0.76 -13.30 -48.96
CA PRO A 261 -1.66 -13.99 -49.89
C PRO A 261 -2.54 -12.96 -50.62
N ALA A 262 -2.66 -13.11 -51.94
CA ALA A 262 -3.46 -12.24 -52.78
C ALA A 262 -4.93 -12.25 -52.34
N ALA A 263 -5.50 -11.06 -52.16
CA ALA A 263 -6.90 -10.86 -51.83
C ALA A 263 -7.79 -11.39 -52.99
N LYS A 264 -8.64 -12.39 -52.71
CA LYS A 264 -9.71 -12.82 -53.61
C LYS A 264 -10.75 -11.73 -53.76
N LYS A 265 -10.99 -11.29 -55.02
CA LYS A 265 -12.09 -10.37 -55.39
C LYS A 265 -13.44 -10.97 -54.97
N PRO A 266 -14.37 -10.19 -54.38
CA PRO A 266 -15.72 -10.67 -54.14
C PRO A 266 -16.51 -10.71 -55.45
N ALA A 267 -17.20 -11.85 -55.66
CA ALA A 267 -18.08 -12.05 -56.80
C ALA A 267 -19.33 -11.14 -56.68
N SER A 268 -19.61 -10.43 -57.76
CA SER A 268 -20.81 -9.61 -57.96
C SER A 268 -22.08 -10.50 -57.92
N LYS A 269 -22.94 -10.34 -56.93
CA LYS A 269 -24.31 -10.87 -56.94
C LYS A 269 -25.23 -9.89 -57.66
N ARG A 270 -25.69 -10.31 -58.83
CA ARG A 270 -26.73 -9.68 -59.62
C ARG A 270 -28.02 -9.54 -58.81
N SER A 271 -28.50 -8.30 -58.68
CA SER A 271 -29.82 -7.92 -58.16
C SER A 271 -30.92 -8.49 -59.07
N LYS A 272 -31.85 -9.27 -58.49
CA LYS A 272 -33.17 -9.54 -59.09
C LYS A 272 -34.15 -8.52 -58.47
N ALA A 273 -34.76 -7.74 -59.40
CA ALA A 273 -35.81 -6.81 -59.10
C ALA A 273 -37.05 -7.51 -58.51
N ALA A 274 -37.56 -6.97 -57.43
CA ALA A 274 -38.87 -7.34 -56.87
C ALA A 274 -39.94 -6.39 -57.40
N LYS A 275 -41.07 -6.97 -57.82
CA LYS A 275 -42.31 -6.37 -58.33
C LYS A 275 -43.12 -5.77 -57.17
N PRO A 276 -43.83 -4.67 -57.34
CA PRO A 276 -44.61 -4.01 -56.29
C PRO A 276 -45.93 -4.76 -56.01
N PRO A 277 -46.48 -4.67 -54.77
CA PRO A 277 -47.79 -5.23 -54.44
C PRO A 277 -48.91 -4.30 -54.87
N GLU A 278 -49.97 -4.87 -55.44
CA GLU A 278 -51.30 -4.26 -55.67
C GLU A 278 -52.07 -4.26 -54.36
N GLU A 279 -52.73 -3.11 -54.12
CA GLU A 279 -53.80 -2.99 -53.13
C GLU A 279 -55.11 -3.53 -53.72
N PRO A 280 -56.15 -3.92 -52.96
CA PRO A 280 -56.98 -3.00 -52.15
C PRO A 280 -56.97 -3.32 -50.64
#